data_c3b5eb919fd9212161946e41494bfe17
#
_entry.id   c3b5eb919fd9212161946e41494bfe17
#
_cell.length_a   1.000
_cell.length_b   1.000
_cell.length_c   1.000
_cell.angle_alpha   90.00
_cell.angle_beta   90.00
_cell.angle_gamma   90.00
#
_symmetry.space_group_name_H-M   'P 1'
#
loop_
_entity.id
_entity.type
_entity.pdbx_description
1 polymer ?
#
loop_
_entity_poly.entity_id
_entity_poly.type
_entity_poly.pdbx_seq_one_letter_code
_entity_poly.pdbx_strand_id
1 'polypeptide(L)'
;MKFLERLQRPLAICALILAFGGIAAAEEPKKPELLVLAAASLTNVLGELSADWEKSTGVPAKLSFAASSVLARQIEAGGTADVFISADQEWMDYLQARDLIDKASRRNLVGNRLVLIAPADSQLKLKIEPGFKLADALGKGRLATGDPDTVPVGRYARSALTTLGVWDEIADRLVRADNVRSAMMFVSRGEVPLGIVYATDAAVDSKVRVVDTFPANTHAPITYPAAALSAAKPEAAAFVAFLAGEKARAAWRKFGFVEITN
;
A
#
# COMPACT_ATOMS: atom_id res chain seq x y z
N MET A 1 -50.75 91.22 18.45
CA MET A 1 -49.81 92.23 17.90
C MET A 1 -48.41 91.57 17.73
N LYS A 2 -47.93 91.54 16.47
CA LYS A 2 -46.54 91.23 16.03
C LYS A 2 -45.92 89.87 16.33
N PHE A 3 -45.97 88.89 15.41
CA PHE A 3 -45.05 88.58 14.33
C PHE A 3 -43.59 88.50 14.69
N LEU A 4 -43.05 87.26 14.62
CA LEU A 4 -41.71 87.04 14.10
C LEU A 4 -41.62 85.55 13.59
N GLU A 5 -41.59 85.45 12.28
CA GLU A 5 -41.25 84.24 11.50
C GLU A 5 -39.76 83.89 11.74
N ARG A 6 -39.47 82.63 11.98
CA ARG A 6 -38.11 82.14 11.85
C ARG A 6 -38.07 81.05 10.75
N LEU A 7 -37.40 81.45 9.70
CA LEU A 7 -36.97 80.55 8.64
C LEU A 7 -36.21 79.30 9.21
N GLN A 8 -36.70 78.14 8.97
CA GLN A 8 -35.95 76.93 9.11
C GLN A 8 -35.40 76.52 7.75
N ARG A 9 -34.06 76.48 7.64
CA ARG A 9 -33.31 75.89 6.52
C ARG A 9 -33.15 74.44 6.74
N PRO A 10 -33.41 73.50 5.81
CA PRO A 10 -33.03 72.10 5.97
C PRO A 10 -31.57 71.96 5.64
N LEU A 11 -30.81 71.34 6.58
CA LEU A 11 -29.47 70.79 6.35
C LEU A 11 -29.63 69.50 5.53
N ALA A 12 -29.18 69.52 4.30
CA ALA A 12 -28.97 68.24 3.55
C ALA A 12 -27.75 67.54 4.03
N ILE A 13 -27.95 66.42 4.74
CA ILE A 13 -26.90 65.49 5.12
C ILE A 13 -26.65 64.51 3.95
N CYS A 14 -25.58 64.77 3.19
CA CYS A 14 -25.06 63.79 2.20
C CYS A 14 -24.47 62.61 2.95
N ALA A 15 -25.20 61.49 3.05
CA ALA A 15 -24.66 60.22 3.49
C ALA A 15 -23.83 59.59 2.37
N LEU A 16 -22.51 59.65 2.51
CA LEU A 16 -21.55 58.98 1.62
C LEU A 16 -21.54 57.47 1.97
N ILE A 17 -22.27 56.67 1.19
CA ILE A 17 -22.23 55.19 1.31
C ILE A 17 -20.95 54.69 0.64
N LEU A 18 -19.93 54.44 1.46
CA LEU A 18 -18.74 53.69 1.06
C LEU A 18 -19.13 52.20 0.84
N ALA A 19 -19.40 51.85 -0.42
CA ALA A 19 -19.56 50.47 -0.81
C ALA A 19 -18.19 49.77 -0.69
N PHE A 20 -17.94 49.10 0.46
CA PHE A 20 -16.87 48.11 0.57
C PHE A 20 -17.26 46.92 -0.31
N GLY A 21 -16.82 46.90 -1.55
CA GLY A 21 -16.83 45.75 -2.41
C GLY A 21 -15.85 44.72 -1.85
N GLY A 22 -16.35 43.82 -1.02
CA GLY A 22 -15.58 42.63 -0.61
C GLY A 22 -15.23 41.82 -1.86
N ILE A 23 -13.94 41.83 -2.24
CA ILE A 23 -13.41 40.91 -3.21
C ILE A 23 -13.51 39.54 -2.50
N ALA A 24 -14.55 38.75 -2.80
CA ALA A 24 -14.61 37.36 -2.46
C ALA A 24 -13.40 36.72 -3.16
N ALA A 25 -12.34 36.39 -2.41
CA ALA A 25 -11.28 35.56 -2.92
C ALA A 25 -11.96 34.28 -3.42
N ALA A 26 -11.96 34.06 -4.72
CA ALA A 26 -12.41 32.81 -5.30
C ALA A 26 -11.52 31.74 -4.71
N GLU A 27 -12.10 30.86 -3.90
CA GLU A 27 -11.42 29.67 -3.37
C GLU A 27 -10.91 28.88 -4.58
N GLU A 28 -9.60 28.76 -4.76
CA GLU A 28 -9.05 27.96 -5.85
C GLU A 28 -9.70 26.58 -5.81
N PRO A 29 -10.17 26.02 -6.94
CA PRO A 29 -10.79 24.72 -6.96
C PRO A 29 -9.79 23.71 -6.37
N LYS A 30 -10.18 23.08 -5.26
CA LYS A 30 -9.38 22.08 -4.57
C LYS A 30 -9.00 21.01 -5.59
N LYS A 31 -7.70 20.85 -5.87
CA LYS A 31 -7.23 19.85 -6.82
C LYS A 31 -7.72 18.46 -6.39
N PRO A 32 -8.10 17.60 -7.33
CA PRO A 32 -8.54 16.25 -7.01
C PRO A 32 -7.39 15.52 -6.29
N GLU A 33 -7.66 14.99 -5.11
CA GLU A 33 -6.74 14.14 -4.35
C GLU A 33 -7.12 12.69 -4.57
N LEU A 34 -6.17 11.82 -4.95
CA LEU A 34 -6.39 10.39 -5.08
C LEU A 34 -6.25 9.70 -3.72
N LEU A 35 -7.13 8.74 -3.42
CA LEU A 35 -6.96 7.80 -2.32
C LEU A 35 -6.52 6.44 -2.88
N VAL A 36 -5.32 6.01 -2.50
CA VAL A 36 -4.69 4.78 -2.94
C VAL A 36 -4.63 3.77 -1.80
N LEU A 37 -5.29 2.65 -1.95
CA LEU A 37 -5.22 1.51 -1.05
C LEU A 37 -4.20 0.50 -1.58
N ALA A 38 -3.11 0.28 -0.85
CA ALA A 38 -1.99 -0.51 -1.34
C ALA A 38 -1.47 -1.53 -0.32
N ALA A 39 -0.98 -2.66 -0.81
CA ALA A 39 -0.34 -3.68 0.01
C ALA A 39 0.80 -3.10 0.86
N ALA A 40 0.90 -3.51 2.13
CA ALA A 40 1.82 -2.96 3.12
C ALA A 40 3.30 -3.01 2.69
N SER A 41 3.70 -4.00 1.89
CA SER A 41 5.06 -4.11 1.32
C SER A 41 5.44 -2.96 0.38
N LEU A 42 4.47 -2.19 -0.11
CA LEU A 42 4.69 -1.07 -1.03
C LEU A 42 4.93 0.27 -0.33
N THR A 43 4.90 0.32 1.00
CA THR A 43 4.95 1.57 1.78
C THR A 43 6.09 2.49 1.35
N ASN A 44 7.31 1.96 1.26
CA ASN A 44 8.49 2.79 0.97
C ASN A 44 8.53 3.27 -0.48
N VAL A 45 8.30 2.38 -1.44
CA VAL A 45 8.38 2.72 -2.86
C VAL A 45 7.25 3.64 -3.29
N LEU A 46 6.02 3.41 -2.83
CA LEU A 46 4.90 4.30 -3.15
C LEU A 46 5.03 5.66 -2.50
N GLY A 47 5.67 5.76 -1.34
CA GLY A 47 6.01 7.06 -0.74
C GLY A 47 6.86 7.93 -1.69
N GLU A 48 7.86 7.35 -2.35
CA GLU A 48 8.67 8.05 -3.36
C GLU A 48 7.87 8.31 -4.64
N LEU A 49 7.20 7.29 -5.18
CA LEU A 49 6.46 7.41 -6.44
C LEU A 49 5.26 8.36 -6.36
N SER A 50 4.58 8.44 -5.21
CA SER A 50 3.48 9.40 -5.03
C SER A 50 3.98 10.85 -5.02
N ALA A 51 5.14 11.11 -4.44
CA ALA A 51 5.77 12.43 -4.48
C ALA A 51 6.18 12.83 -5.90
N ASP A 52 6.73 11.89 -6.69
CA ASP A 52 7.09 12.12 -8.09
C ASP A 52 5.84 12.36 -8.96
N TRP A 53 4.77 11.63 -8.70
CA TRP A 53 3.47 11.83 -9.34
C TRP A 53 2.93 13.23 -9.05
N GLU A 54 2.85 13.61 -7.79
CA GLU A 54 2.35 14.93 -7.36
C GLU A 54 3.18 16.06 -7.97
N LYS A 55 4.51 15.94 -7.95
CA LYS A 55 5.42 16.91 -8.57
C LYS A 55 5.18 17.06 -10.07
N SER A 56 4.84 15.97 -10.77
CA SER A 56 4.67 15.98 -12.23
C SER A 56 3.27 16.42 -12.69
N THR A 57 2.23 16.19 -11.86
CA THR A 57 0.83 16.42 -12.23
C THR A 57 0.14 17.49 -11.40
N GLY A 58 0.67 17.76 -10.20
CA GLY A 58 0.03 18.60 -9.20
C GLY A 58 -1.17 17.92 -8.51
N VAL A 59 -1.36 16.60 -8.69
CA VAL A 59 -2.45 15.81 -8.09
C VAL A 59 -1.88 15.01 -6.92
N PRO A 60 -2.24 15.28 -5.66
CA PRO A 60 -1.79 14.48 -4.52
C PRO A 60 -2.33 13.05 -4.57
N ALA A 61 -1.54 12.08 -4.12
CA ALA A 61 -1.97 10.71 -3.91
C ALA A 61 -1.80 10.33 -2.43
N LYS A 62 -2.91 10.26 -1.70
CA LYS A 62 -2.95 9.84 -0.30
C LYS A 62 -2.89 8.32 -0.22
N LEU A 63 -1.91 7.81 0.51
CA LEU A 63 -1.63 6.38 0.60
C LEU A 63 -2.19 5.79 1.90
N SER A 64 -2.84 4.62 1.81
CA SER A 64 -3.25 3.80 2.95
C SER A 64 -2.76 2.38 2.74
N PHE A 65 -2.11 1.80 3.76
CA PHE A 65 -1.42 0.53 3.66
C PHE A 65 -1.97 -0.50 4.64
N ALA A 66 -2.32 -1.68 4.11
CA ALA A 66 -2.72 -2.85 4.90
C ALA A 66 -2.46 -4.15 4.10
N ALA A 67 -2.91 -5.30 4.59
CA ALA A 67 -2.96 -6.49 3.75
C ALA A 67 -3.95 -6.31 2.60
N SER A 68 -3.63 -6.87 1.43
CA SER A 68 -4.51 -6.80 0.25
C SER A 68 -5.92 -7.35 0.53
N SER A 69 -6.02 -8.39 1.36
CA SER A 69 -7.29 -8.97 1.82
C SER A 69 -8.17 -7.97 2.58
N VAL A 70 -7.58 -7.22 3.50
CA VAL A 70 -8.28 -6.21 4.31
C VAL A 70 -8.78 -5.08 3.41
N LEU A 71 -7.90 -4.58 2.54
CA LEU A 71 -8.23 -3.49 1.62
C LEU A 71 -9.31 -3.89 0.60
N ALA A 72 -9.22 -5.10 0.05
CA ALA A 72 -10.23 -5.60 -0.90
C ALA A 72 -11.61 -5.73 -0.23
N ARG A 73 -11.68 -6.23 0.99
CA ARG A 73 -12.93 -6.30 1.75
C ARG A 73 -13.46 -4.92 2.13
N GLN A 74 -12.58 -3.97 2.45
CA GLN A 74 -12.96 -2.58 2.69
C GLN A 74 -13.61 -1.96 1.45
N ILE A 75 -13.06 -2.19 0.26
CA ILE A 75 -13.62 -1.73 -1.03
C ILE A 75 -14.99 -2.37 -1.26
N GLU A 76 -15.11 -3.70 -1.07
CA GLU A 76 -16.38 -4.43 -1.23
C GLU A 76 -17.47 -3.90 -0.29
N ALA A 77 -17.10 -3.52 0.93
CA ALA A 77 -18.02 -2.93 1.91
C ALA A 77 -18.41 -1.47 1.61
N GLY A 78 -18.05 -0.93 0.45
CA GLY A 78 -18.36 0.45 0.03
C GLY A 78 -17.37 1.50 0.52
N GLY A 79 -16.20 1.11 0.97
CA GLY A 79 -15.11 2.04 1.29
C GLY A 79 -14.66 2.80 0.04
N THR A 80 -14.60 4.13 0.16
CA THR A 80 -14.16 4.99 -0.94
C THR A 80 -12.66 4.88 -1.15
N ALA A 81 -12.24 4.67 -2.40
CA ALA A 81 -10.86 4.75 -2.85
C ALA A 81 -10.83 5.00 -4.37
N ASP A 82 -9.68 5.41 -4.89
CA ASP A 82 -9.49 5.65 -6.32
C ASP A 82 -8.65 4.55 -6.97
N VAL A 83 -7.65 4.01 -6.26
CA VAL A 83 -6.74 2.98 -6.75
C VAL A 83 -6.56 1.87 -5.72
N PHE A 84 -6.54 0.63 -6.19
CA PHE A 84 -6.17 -0.54 -5.40
C PHE A 84 -4.91 -1.20 -5.98
N ILE A 85 -3.95 -1.54 -5.09
CA ILE A 85 -2.71 -2.24 -5.46
C ILE A 85 -2.53 -3.44 -4.54
N SER A 86 -2.65 -4.64 -5.10
CA SER A 86 -2.54 -5.91 -4.38
C SER A 86 -1.12 -6.46 -4.41
N ALA A 87 -0.79 -7.36 -3.46
CA ALA A 87 0.43 -8.16 -3.46
C ALA A 87 0.19 -9.60 -4.02
N ASP A 88 -0.98 -9.87 -4.56
CA ASP A 88 -1.32 -11.08 -5.32
C ASP A 88 -2.39 -10.80 -6.36
N GLN A 89 -2.57 -11.73 -7.29
CA GLN A 89 -3.61 -11.66 -8.31
C GLN A 89 -4.99 -11.94 -7.71
N GLU A 90 -5.09 -12.81 -6.71
CA GLU A 90 -6.37 -13.31 -6.21
C GLU A 90 -7.24 -12.22 -5.61
N TRP A 91 -6.67 -11.27 -4.85
CA TRP A 91 -7.44 -10.15 -4.30
C TRP A 91 -7.80 -9.11 -5.36
N MET A 92 -7.02 -8.99 -6.42
CA MET A 92 -7.40 -8.18 -7.58
C MET A 92 -8.52 -8.86 -8.37
N ASP A 93 -8.44 -10.17 -8.60
CA ASP A 93 -9.48 -10.97 -9.26
C ASP A 93 -10.78 -10.97 -8.46
N TYR A 94 -10.67 -11.00 -7.13
CA TYR A 94 -11.81 -10.89 -6.21
C TYR A 94 -12.63 -9.62 -6.44
N LEU A 95 -11.97 -8.46 -6.56
CA LEU A 95 -12.63 -7.18 -6.86
C LEU A 95 -13.11 -7.12 -8.31
N GLN A 96 -12.32 -7.65 -9.26
CA GLN A 96 -12.70 -7.69 -10.66
C GLN A 96 -13.98 -8.50 -10.90
N ALA A 97 -14.13 -9.64 -10.25
CA ALA A 97 -15.32 -10.49 -10.33
C ALA A 97 -16.59 -9.84 -9.78
N ARG A 98 -16.44 -8.76 -9.02
CA ARG A 98 -17.51 -7.93 -8.43
C ARG A 98 -17.73 -6.61 -9.16
N ASP A 99 -17.06 -6.42 -10.30
CA ASP A 99 -17.09 -5.20 -11.10
C ASP A 99 -16.69 -3.93 -10.29
N LEU A 100 -15.83 -4.09 -9.27
CA LEU A 100 -15.38 -3.00 -8.40
C LEU A 100 -14.11 -2.29 -8.91
N ILE A 101 -13.51 -2.79 -10.00
CA ILE A 101 -12.36 -2.16 -10.65
C ILE A 101 -12.65 -1.83 -12.12
N ASP A 102 -11.99 -0.80 -12.63
CA ASP A 102 -11.87 -0.57 -14.07
C ASP A 102 -10.88 -1.56 -14.68
N LYS A 103 -11.42 -2.59 -15.35
CA LYS A 103 -10.65 -3.66 -15.97
C LYS A 103 -9.66 -3.15 -17.04
N ALA A 104 -9.98 -2.03 -17.71
CA ALA A 104 -9.11 -1.43 -18.71
C ALA A 104 -7.86 -0.79 -18.11
N SER A 105 -7.95 -0.34 -16.86
CA SER A 105 -6.82 0.23 -16.12
C SER A 105 -5.89 -0.81 -15.48
N ARG A 106 -6.34 -2.08 -15.33
CA ARG A 106 -5.57 -3.12 -14.62
C ARG A 106 -4.21 -3.35 -15.28
N ARG A 107 -3.15 -3.29 -14.48
CA ARG A 107 -1.75 -3.54 -14.89
C ARG A 107 -1.04 -4.36 -13.82
N ASN A 108 -0.17 -5.28 -14.24
CA ASN A 108 0.82 -5.88 -13.36
C ASN A 108 2.02 -4.94 -13.31
N LEU A 109 2.41 -4.50 -12.11
CA LEU A 109 3.47 -3.50 -11.94
C LEU A 109 4.85 -4.16 -11.86
N VAL A 110 5.03 -5.03 -10.87
CA VAL A 110 6.31 -5.64 -10.50
C VAL A 110 6.10 -7.00 -9.84
N GLY A 111 7.20 -7.75 -9.69
CA GLY A 111 7.28 -8.98 -8.92
C GLY A 111 8.08 -8.81 -7.62
N ASN A 112 8.17 -9.91 -6.86
CA ASN A 112 8.96 -9.98 -5.63
C ASN A 112 9.51 -11.39 -5.42
N ARG A 113 10.28 -11.58 -4.35
CA ARG A 113 10.80 -12.88 -3.90
C ARG A 113 10.39 -13.12 -2.47
N LEU A 114 10.10 -14.38 -2.15
CA LEU A 114 9.80 -14.82 -0.80
C LEU A 114 11.12 -15.19 -0.10
N VAL A 115 11.32 -14.71 1.14
CA VAL A 115 12.54 -14.94 1.90
C VAL A 115 12.24 -15.38 3.33
N LEU A 116 13.12 -16.25 3.87
CA LEU A 116 13.19 -16.55 5.29
C LEU A 116 14.12 -15.54 5.95
N ILE A 117 13.65 -14.91 7.02
CA ILE A 117 14.40 -13.91 7.79
C ILE A 117 14.61 -14.36 9.24
N ALA A 118 15.68 -13.84 9.83
CA ALA A 118 15.99 -13.95 11.25
C ALA A 118 16.40 -12.57 11.79
N PRO A 119 16.49 -12.36 13.12
CA PRO A 119 17.12 -11.18 13.70
C PRO A 119 18.54 -10.97 13.14
N ALA A 120 18.98 -9.74 13.00
CA ALA A 120 20.24 -9.40 12.35
C ALA A 120 21.48 -10.03 13.00
N ASP A 121 21.45 -10.23 14.33
CA ASP A 121 22.51 -10.84 15.12
C ASP A 121 22.48 -12.39 15.13
N SER A 122 21.42 -12.99 14.58
CA SER A 122 21.29 -14.45 14.49
C SER A 122 22.40 -15.06 13.62
N GLN A 123 23.02 -16.12 14.09
CA GLN A 123 24.04 -16.89 13.37
C GLN A 123 23.46 -18.09 12.62
N LEU A 124 22.11 -18.23 12.59
CA LEU A 124 21.46 -19.36 11.95
C LEU A 124 21.84 -19.44 10.47
N LYS A 125 22.27 -20.62 10.04
CA LYS A 125 22.45 -20.98 8.64
C LYS A 125 21.46 -22.08 8.31
N LEU A 126 20.58 -21.84 7.38
CA LEU A 126 19.58 -22.79 6.95
C LEU A 126 19.40 -22.65 5.44
N LYS A 127 19.51 -23.76 4.71
CA LYS A 127 19.29 -23.79 3.27
C LYS A 127 17.87 -24.28 2.99
N ILE A 128 17.15 -23.55 2.17
CA ILE A 128 15.78 -23.89 1.77
C ILE A 128 15.83 -24.91 0.62
N GLU A 129 15.48 -26.15 0.93
CA GLU A 129 15.39 -27.27 0.00
C GLU A 129 14.28 -28.23 0.47
N PRO A 130 13.82 -29.20 -0.33
CA PRO A 130 12.79 -30.15 0.11
C PRO A 130 13.16 -30.84 1.42
N GLY A 131 12.27 -30.83 2.41
CA GLY A 131 12.46 -31.41 3.74
C GLY A 131 13.46 -30.66 4.62
N PHE A 132 13.78 -29.37 4.36
CA PHE A 132 14.72 -28.60 5.18
C PHE A 132 14.24 -28.50 6.64
N LYS A 133 15.17 -28.41 7.57
CA LYS A 133 14.91 -28.56 9.01
C LYS A 133 14.37 -27.30 9.66
N LEU A 134 13.21 -26.82 9.17
CA LEU A 134 12.57 -25.58 9.66
C LEU A 134 12.10 -25.74 11.11
N ALA A 135 11.47 -26.86 11.45
CA ALA A 135 10.98 -27.14 12.81
C ALA A 135 12.12 -27.19 13.84
N ASP A 136 13.26 -27.78 13.47
CA ASP A 136 14.48 -27.83 14.31
C ASP A 136 15.06 -26.41 14.49
N ALA A 137 15.13 -25.63 13.42
CA ALA A 137 15.63 -24.24 13.43
C ALA A 137 14.76 -23.31 14.30
N LEU A 138 13.45 -23.56 14.38
CA LEU A 138 12.54 -22.83 15.27
C LEU A 138 12.75 -23.21 16.74
N GLY A 139 13.30 -24.38 17.05
CA GLY A 139 13.41 -24.88 18.42
C GLY A 139 12.02 -24.91 19.10
N LYS A 140 11.85 -24.19 20.21
CA LYS A 140 10.56 -23.97 20.88
C LYS A 140 9.80 -22.72 20.38
N GLY A 141 10.40 -21.95 19.48
CA GLY A 141 9.84 -20.71 18.95
C GLY A 141 8.75 -20.92 17.90
N ARG A 142 8.28 -19.81 17.37
CA ARG A 142 7.23 -19.74 16.33
C ARG A 142 7.78 -19.04 15.09
N LEU A 143 7.11 -19.24 13.96
CA LEU A 143 7.41 -18.61 12.69
C LEU A 143 6.42 -17.46 12.43
N ALA A 144 6.90 -16.26 12.21
CA ALA A 144 6.02 -15.13 11.84
C ALA A 144 5.83 -15.07 10.32
N THR A 145 4.60 -14.95 9.88
CA THR A 145 4.22 -14.58 8.50
C THR A 145 2.84 -13.97 8.50
N GLY A 146 2.35 -13.47 7.37
CA GLY A 146 0.94 -13.08 7.24
C GLY A 146 0.02 -14.28 7.47
N ASP A 147 -1.25 -14.01 7.83
CA ASP A 147 -2.23 -15.10 7.97
C ASP A 147 -2.29 -15.94 6.67
N PRO A 148 -2.01 -17.26 6.73
CA PRO A 148 -1.89 -18.12 5.55
C PRO A 148 -3.22 -18.38 4.82
N ASP A 149 -4.35 -18.02 5.43
CA ASP A 149 -5.67 -18.21 4.82
C ASP A 149 -6.09 -16.98 4.00
N THR A 150 -5.59 -15.79 4.35
CA THR A 150 -6.09 -14.53 3.77
C THR A 150 -5.01 -13.57 3.29
N VAL A 151 -3.88 -13.47 3.98
CA VAL A 151 -2.84 -12.46 3.67
C VAL A 151 -1.90 -12.99 2.58
N PRO A 152 -1.61 -12.21 1.50
CA PRO A 152 -0.80 -12.69 0.37
C PRO A 152 0.51 -13.36 0.75
N VAL A 153 1.36 -12.75 1.57
CA VAL A 153 2.64 -13.34 1.98
C VAL A 153 2.47 -14.67 2.72
N GLY A 154 1.43 -14.79 3.56
CA GLY A 154 1.11 -16.02 4.28
C GLY A 154 0.66 -17.14 3.34
N ARG A 155 -0.13 -16.81 2.31
CA ARG A 155 -0.57 -17.76 1.27
C ARG A 155 0.61 -18.27 0.45
N TYR A 156 1.52 -17.38 0.03
CA TYR A 156 2.77 -17.78 -0.63
C TYR A 156 3.64 -18.63 0.29
N ALA A 157 3.77 -18.26 1.58
CA ALA A 157 4.53 -19.03 2.56
C ALA A 157 3.95 -20.44 2.73
N ARG A 158 2.62 -20.57 2.89
CA ARG A 158 1.94 -21.86 2.98
C ARG A 158 2.19 -22.71 1.75
N SER A 159 2.03 -22.16 0.54
CA SER A 159 2.27 -22.85 -0.72
C SER A 159 3.71 -23.35 -0.80
N ALA A 160 4.70 -22.50 -0.51
CA ALA A 160 6.11 -22.84 -0.55
C ALA A 160 6.46 -23.95 0.46
N LEU A 161 6.01 -23.83 1.70
CA LEU A 161 6.29 -24.80 2.76
C LEU A 161 5.60 -26.14 2.50
N THR A 162 4.40 -26.15 1.90
CA THR A 162 3.70 -27.36 1.47
C THR A 162 4.47 -28.05 0.34
N THR A 163 4.89 -27.29 -0.68
CA THR A 163 5.70 -27.84 -1.80
C THR A 163 7.03 -28.43 -1.31
N LEU A 164 7.63 -27.81 -0.30
CA LEU A 164 8.88 -28.28 0.31
C LEU A 164 8.68 -29.41 1.32
N GLY A 165 7.43 -29.79 1.63
CA GLY A 165 7.10 -30.92 2.53
C GLY A 165 7.30 -30.63 4.01
N VAL A 166 7.31 -29.36 4.44
CA VAL A 166 7.58 -28.96 5.83
C VAL A 166 6.42 -28.19 6.49
N TRP A 167 5.31 -28.01 5.79
CA TRP A 167 4.17 -27.24 6.30
C TRP A 167 3.55 -27.86 7.55
N ASP A 168 3.28 -29.16 7.53
CA ASP A 168 2.53 -29.82 8.59
C ASP A 168 3.29 -29.82 9.95
N GLU A 169 4.63 -29.74 9.91
CA GLU A 169 5.46 -29.67 11.11
C GLU A 169 5.39 -28.32 11.83
N ILE A 170 4.93 -27.25 11.12
CA ILE A 170 4.97 -25.87 11.65
C ILE A 170 3.60 -25.15 11.59
N ALA A 171 2.57 -25.75 11.03
CA ALA A 171 1.28 -25.11 10.81
C ALA A 171 0.66 -24.54 12.11
N ASP A 172 0.80 -25.25 13.23
CA ASP A 172 0.32 -24.81 14.55
C ASP A 172 1.32 -23.91 15.30
N ARG A 173 2.48 -23.66 14.68
CA ARG A 173 3.56 -22.85 15.25
C ARG A 173 3.71 -21.48 14.58
N LEU A 174 2.64 -20.95 13.99
CA LEU A 174 2.67 -19.66 13.34
C LEU A 174 2.30 -18.52 14.31
N VAL A 175 2.96 -17.37 14.14
CA VAL A 175 2.44 -16.06 14.49
C VAL A 175 1.82 -15.50 13.21
N ARG A 176 0.48 -15.52 13.16
CA ARG A 176 -0.31 -15.04 12.02
C ARG A 176 -0.45 -13.54 12.12
N ALA A 177 0.32 -12.81 11.35
CA ALA A 177 0.30 -11.35 11.35
C ALA A 177 -0.75 -10.79 10.39
N ASP A 178 -1.24 -9.60 10.71
CA ASP A 178 -2.25 -8.92 9.89
C ASP A 178 -1.73 -8.52 8.49
N ASN A 179 -0.42 -8.34 8.34
CA ASN A 179 0.26 -8.04 7.09
C ASN A 179 1.76 -8.38 7.17
N VAL A 180 2.48 -8.26 6.03
CA VAL A 180 3.90 -8.62 5.95
C VAL A 180 4.80 -7.73 6.83
N ARG A 181 4.48 -6.44 6.99
CA ARG A 181 5.28 -5.53 7.84
C ARG A 181 5.11 -5.85 9.31
N SER A 182 3.91 -6.22 9.73
CA SER A 182 3.67 -6.74 11.09
C SER A 182 4.42 -8.06 11.32
N ALA A 183 4.43 -8.96 10.34
CA ALA A 183 5.20 -10.20 10.43
C ALA A 183 6.71 -9.94 10.61
N MET A 184 7.27 -9.02 9.81
CA MET A 184 8.67 -8.61 9.92
C MET A 184 8.99 -8.02 11.30
N MET A 185 8.09 -7.21 11.85
CA MET A 185 8.27 -6.59 13.16
C MET A 185 8.44 -7.58 14.30
N PHE A 186 7.76 -8.73 14.30
CA PHE A 186 7.97 -9.79 15.31
C PHE A 186 9.40 -10.30 15.30
N VAL A 187 9.99 -10.44 14.11
CA VAL A 187 11.39 -10.87 13.96
C VAL A 187 12.36 -9.75 14.38
N SER A 188 12.13 -8.52 13.90
CA SER A 188 13.02 -7.39 14.18
C SER A 188 13.08 -6.99 15.66
N ARG A 189 12.05 -7.35 16.43
CA ARG A 189 12.00 -7.19 17.89
C ARG A 189 12.51 -8.38 18.67
N GLY A 190 12.90 -9.47 17.99
CA GLY A 190 13.34 -10.70 18.63
C GLY A 190 12.22 -11.49 19.33
N GLU A 191 10.96 -11.19 19.04
CA GLU A 191 9.79 -11.90 19.62
C GLU A 191 9.62 -13.29 19.04
N VAL A 192 10.13 -13.52 17.83
CA VAL A 192 10.21 -14.82 17.16
C VAL A 192 11.57 -15.01 16.50
N PRO A 193 12.09 -16.25 16.42
CA PRO A 193 13.40 -16.53 15.84
C PRO A 193 13.44 -16.40 14.31
N LEU A 194 12.31 -16.63 13.64
CA LEU A 194 12.22 -16.65 12.17
C LEU A 194 10.91 -16.05 11.66
N GLY A 195 10.96 -15.53 10.42
CA GLY A 195 9.79 -15.07 9.71
C GLY A 195 9.91 -15.31 8.21
N ILE A 196 8.76 -15.35 7.52
CA ILE A 196 8.67 -15.37 6.07
C ILE A 196 8.03 -14.07 5.61
N VAL A 197 8.77 -13.32 4.79
CA VAL A 197 8.39 -12.00 4.27
C VAL A 197 8.84 -11.86 2.82
N TYR A 198 8.60 -10.72 2.19
CA TYR A 198 9.20 -10.44 0.88
C TYR A 198 10.62 -9.89 1.01
N ALA A 199 11.44 -10.10 -0.01
CA ALA A 199 12.81 -9.60 -0.05
C ALA A 199 12.88 -8.07 0.09
N THR A 200 11.92 -7.35 -0.48
CA THR A 200 11.83 -5.89 -0.38
C THR A 200 11.53 -5.41 1.04
N ASP A 201 10.77 -6.19 1.83
CA ASP A 201 10.51 -5.85 3.23
C ASP A 201 11.77 -6.06 4.07
N ALA A 202 12.47 -7.19 3.87
CA ALA A 202 13.72 -7.46 4.57
C ALA A 202 14.81 -6.40 4.29
N ALA A 203 14.82 -5.84 3.09
CA ALA A 203 15.82 -4.83 2.67
C ALA A 203 15.67 -3.47 3.37
N VAL A 204 14.51 -3.15 3.95
CA VAL A 204 14.24 -1.85 4.57
C VAL A 204 14.36 -1.85 6.09
N ASP A 205 14.64 -2.98 6.72
CA ASP A 205 14.83 -3.09 8.17
C ASP A 205 16.18 -3.75 8.49
N SER A 206 17.13 -2.94 8.97
CA SER A 206 18.48 -3.39 9.34
C SER A 206 18.53 -4.32 10.55
N LYS A 207 17.42 -4.48 11.28
CA LYS A 207 17.31 -5.38 12.45
C LYS A 207 16.99 -6.82 12.06
N VAL A 208 16.76 -7.08 10.77
CA VAL A 208 16.59 -8.43 10.24
C VAL A 208 17.62 -8.73 9.18
N ARG A 209 17.88 -10.00 8.95
CA ARG A 209 18.69 -10.47 7.83
C ARG A 209 17.98 -11.59 7.10
N VAL A 210 18.23 -11.70 5.81
CA VAL A 210 17.80 -12.84 5.01
C VAL A 210 18.66 -14.06 5.38
N VAL A 211 18.00 -15.15 5.75
CA VAL A 211 18.65 -16.46 5.97
C VAL A 211 18.81 -17.16 4.63
N ASP A 212 17.70 -17.25 3.86
CA ASP A 212 17.70 -17.82 2.50
C ASP A 212 16.46 -17.36 1.71
N THR A 213 16.48 -17.58 0.41
CA THR A 213 15.39 -17.25 -0.52
C THR A 213 14.65 -18.51 -0.95
N PHE A 214 13.32 -18.48 -0.93
CA PHE A 214 12.51 -19.62 -1.40
C PHE A 214 12.66 -19.79 -2.92
N PRO A 215 12.85 -21.03 -3.40
CA PRO A 215 12.89 -21.32 -4.83
C PRO A 215 11.59 -20.89 -5.52
N ALA A 216 11.70 -20.23 -6.68
CA ALA A 216 10.55 -19.64 -7.39
C ALA A 216 9.48 -20.68 -7.82
N ASN A 217 9.86 -21.96 -7.94
CA ASN A 217 8.95 -23.05 -8.29
C ASN A 217 8.16 -23.61 -7.09
N THR A 218 8.34 -23.07 -5.88
CA THR A 218 7.63 -23.54 -4.67
C THR A 218 6.31 -22.83 -4.43
N HIS A 219 6.06 -21.73 -5.12
CA HIS A 219 4.84 -20.95 -5.02
C HIS A 219 4.53 -20.27 -6.36
N ALA A 220 3.31 -19.76 -6.54
CA ALA A 220 2.96 -18.95 -7.70
C ALA A 220 3.84 -17.69 -7.77
N PRO A 221 4.12 -17.14 -8.97
CA PRO A 221 4.87 -15.88 -9.09
C PRO A 221 4.22 -14.76 -8.27
N ILE A 222 5.02 -14.10 -7.45
CA ILE A 222 4.58 -12.95 -6.65
C ILE A 222 4.46 -11.77 -7.61
N THR A 223 3.26 -11.22 -7.76
CA THR A 223 2.97 -10.14 -8.69
C THR A 223 2.12 -9.09 -7.99
N TYR A 224 2.40 -7.82 -8.27
CA TYR A 224 1.63 -6.68 -7.75
C TYR A 224 0.73 -6.10 -8.85
N PRO A 225 -0.52 -6.55 -8.97
CA PRO A 225 -1.49 -5.91 -9.84
C PRO A 225 -2.02 -4.61 -9.21
N ALA A 226 -2.26 -3.61 -10.06
CA ALA A 226 -2.90 -2.34 -9.73
C ALA A 226 -4.07 -2.08 -10.67
N ALA A 227 -5.12 -1.43 -10.18
CA ALA A 227 -6.24 -0.95 -10.97
C ALA A 227 -6.88 0.29 -10.34
N ALA A 228 -7.47 1.15 -11.17
CA ALA A 228 -8.43 2.14 -10.73
C ALA A 228 -9.72 1.43 -10.29
N LEU A 229 -10.44 1.98 -9.31
CA LEU A 229 -11.75 1.46 -8.94
C LEU A 229 -12.81 1.94 -9.95
N SER A 230 -13.95 1.23 -10.04
CA SER A 230 -15.02 1.53 -11.01
C SER A 230 -15.62 2.93 -10.83
N ALA A 231 -15.65 3.44 -9.59
CA ALA A 231 -16.17 4.78 -9.24
C ALA A 231 -15.06 5.81 -8.96
N ALA A 232 -13.84 5.53 -9.42
CA ALA A 232 -12.68 6.39 -9.16
C ALA A 232 -12.71 7.70 -9.96
N LYS A 233 -11.91 8.66 -9.50
CA LYS A 233 -11.63 9.90 -10.23
C LYS A 233 -10.90 9.60 -11.55
N PRO A 234 -11.05 10.43 -12.58
CA PRO A 234 -10.42 10.23 -13.90
C PRO A 234 -8.89 10.06 -13.82
N GLU A 235 -8.22 10.71 -12.85
CA GLU A 235 -6.78 10.67 -12.66
C GLU A 235 -6.27 9.32 -12.15
N ALA A 236 -7.16 8.47 -11.62
CA ALA A 236 -6.78 7.17 -11.05
C ALA A 236 -6.15 6.22 -12.09
N ALA A 237 -6.75 6.12 -13.28
CA ALA A 237 -6.20 5.31 -14.37
C ALA A 237 -4.84 5.83 -14.85
N ALA A 238 -4.67 7.15 -14.89
CA ALA A 238 -3.39 7.79 -15.23
C ALA A 238 -2.31 7.52 -14.16
N PHE A 239 -2.68 7.50 -12.87
CA PHE A 239 -1.77 7.11 -11.80
C PHE A 239 -1.32 5.65 -11.93
N VAL A 240 -2.23 4.72 -12.21
CA VAL A 240 -1.88 3.31 -12.48
C VAL A 240 -0.93 3.20 -13.68
N ALA A 241 -1.20 3.93 -14.77
CA ALA A 241 -0.34 3.97 -15.95
C ALA A 241 1.05 4.55 -15.62
N PHE A 242 1.13 5.59 -14.78
CA PHE A 242 2.40 6.15 -14.30
C PHE A 242 3.21 5.12 -13.52
N LEU A 243 2.57 4.37 -12.59
CA LEU A 243 3.24 3.32 -11.81
C LEU A 243 3.78 2.17 -12.70
N ALA A 244 3.10 1.85 -13.80
CA ALA A 244 3.53 0.86 -14.78
C ALA A 244 4.54 1.40 -15.81
N GLY A 245 4.76 2.72 -15.84
CA GLY A 245 5.57 3.40 -16.84
C GLY A 245 7.07 3.41 -16.55
N GLU A 246 7.84 3.86 -17.56
CA GLU A 246 9.30 3.92 -17.51
C GLU A 246 9.83 4.76 -16.33
N LYS A 247 9.15 5.87 -16.01
CA LYS A 247 9.57 6.77 -14.93
C LYS A 247 9.57 6.09 -13.56
N ALA A 248 8.65 5.14 -13.33
CA ALA A 248 8.57 4.41 -12.08
C ALA A 248 9.59 3.26 -11.97
N ARG A 249 10.12 2.74 -13.09
CA ARG A 249 11.03 1.58 -13.09
C ARG A 249 12.28 1.78 -12.23
N ALA A 250 12.86 2.96 -12.24
CA ALA A 250 14.06 3.26 -11.44
C ALA A 250 13.77 3.11 -9.95
N ALA A 251 12.61 3.61 -9.47
CA ALA A 251 12.19 3.47 -8.09
C ALA A 251 11.89 2.01 -7.73
N TRP A 252 11.17 1.27 -8.58
CA TRP A 252 10.91 -0.15 -8.36
C TRP A 252 12.21 -0.95 -8.19
N ARG A 253 13.21 -0.75 -9.08
CA ARG A 253 14.54 -1.39 -8.98
C ARG A 253 15.30 -0.98 -7.73
N LYS A 254 15.29 0.31 -7.39
CA LYS A 254 15.95 0.87 -6.19
C LYS A 254 15.45 0.18 -4.91
N PHE A 255 14.16 -0.11 -4.82
CA PHE A 255 13.56 -0.79 -3.67
C PHE A 255 13.59 -2.33 -3.77
N GLY A 256 14.26 -2.90 -4.77
CA GLY A 256 14.52 -4.34 -4.88
C GLY A 256 13.37 -5.17 -5.47
N PHE A 257 12.35 -4.53 -6.05
CA PHE A 257 11.30 -5.23 -6.78
C PHE A 257 11.83 -5.85 -8.07
N VAL A 258 11.19 -6.94 -8.49
CA VAL A 258 11.56 -7.68 -9.70
C VAL A 258 10.74 -7.17 -10.88
N GLU A 259 11.40 -6.90 -12.00
CA GLU A 259 10.69 -6.61 -13.24
C GLU A 259 9.95 -7.85 -13.72
N ILE A 260 8.73 -7.66 -14.20
CA ILE A 260 7.96 -8.72 -14.82
C ILE A 260 7.97 -8.51 -16.34
N THR A 261 8.21 -9.59 -17.08
CA THR A 261 8.00 -9.62 -18.52
C THR A 261 6.51 -9.84 -18.76
N ASN A 262 5.86 -8.86 -19.38
CA ASN A 262 4.47 -8.97 -19.83
C ASN A 262 4.37 -9.85 -21.09
#